data_46246cff41102279ebb3b6ac441e2f52
#
_entry.id   46246cff41102279ebb3b6ac441e2f52
#
_cell.length_a   1.000
_cell.length_b   1.000
_cell.length_c   1.000
_cell.angle_alpha   90.00
_cell.angle_beta   90.00
_cell.angle_gamma   90.00
#
_symmetry.space_group_name_H-M   'P 1'
#
loop_
_entity.id
_entity.type
_entity.pdbx_description
1 polymer ?
#
loop_
_entity_poly.entity_id
_entity_poly.type
_entity_poly.pdbx_seq_one_letter_code
_entity_poly.pdbx_strand_id
1 'polypeptide(L)'
;MEKNCYELQYPRDNLYLSCYVNESLNYRYHWHPAEYEFQIVLCGKQEFCRGKENFVMEEDDIVLVEPNAGHASFSTTLNTRTLVIRFSALAFKPFLKKGESFSFSGFPSGQKTRKGPRYTRIRFYAARLLDAASQASPYAPLAARGSAQLLLDP
;
A
#
# COMPACT_ATOMS: atom_id res chain seq x y z
N MET A 1 18.84 -1.70 -11.15
CA MET A 1 18.94 -1.64 -9.68
C MET A 1 17.83 -2.49 -9.12
N GLU A 2 18.18 -3.60 -8.49
CA GLU A 2 17.18 -4.45 -7.84
C GLU A 2 16.51 -3.65 -6.72
N LYS A 3 15.21 -3.49 -6.82
CA LYS A 3 14.41 -2.92 -5.76
C LYS A 3 14.45 -3.88 -4.58
N ASN A 4 14.68 -3.39 -3.39
CA ASN A 4 14.40 -4.12 -2.17
C ASN A 4 12.87 -4.29 -2.03
N CYS A 5 12.34 -5.24 -2.79
CA CYS A 5 10.95 -5.66 -2.69
C CYS A 5 10.87 -6.83 -1.73
N TYR A 6 10.16 -6.64 -0.64
CA TYR A 6 9.95 -7.67 0.37
C TYR A 6 8.61 -8.35 0.07
N GLU A 7 8.69 -9.61 -0.33
CA GLU A 7 7.52 -10.45 -0.58
C GLU A 7 7.38 -11.48 0.54
N LEU A 8 6.25 -11.48 1.19
CA LEU A 8 5.93 -12.36 2.29
C LEU A 8 4.72 -13.21 1.91
N GLN A 9 4.88 -14.51 2.01
CA GLN A 9 3.81 -15.47 1.78
C GLN A 9 3.49 -16.20 3.07
N TYR A 10 2.21 -16.32 3.36
CA TYR A 10 1.70 -17.02 4.53
C TYR A 10 0.85 -18.21 4.05
N PRO A 11 1.46 -19.39 3.86
CA PRO A 11 0.81 -20.52 3.18
C PRO A 11 -0.48 -20.99 3.84
N ARG A 12 -0.58 -20.89 5.17
CA ARG A 12 -1.76 -21.33 5.91
C ARG A 12 -3.01 -20.51 5.61
N ASP A 13 -2.85 -19.23 5.34
CA ASP A 13 -3.96 -18.29 5.14
C ASP A 13 -4.08 -17.84 3.68
N ASN A 14 -3.21 -18.34 2.82
CA ASN A 14 -3.11 -17.91 1.43
C ASN A 14 -2.94 -16.38 1.28
N LEU A 15 -2.31 -15.77 2.28
CA LEU A 15 -2.05 -14.34 2.33
C LEU A 15 -0.79 -13.99 1.55
N TYR A 16 -0.89 -13.06 0.65
CA TYR A 16 0.23 -12.38 0.01
C TYR A 16 0.35 -10.95 0.55
N LEU A 17 1.57 -10.57 0.88
CA LEU A 17 1.93 -9.23 1.34
C LEU A 17 3.26 -8.84 0.71
N SER A 18 3.34 -7.70 0.06
CA SER A 18 4.60 -7.14 -0.41
C SER A 18 4.72 -5.67 -0.04
N CYS A 19 5.94 -5.22 0.20
CA CYS A 19 6.24 -3.82 0.39
C CYS A 19 7.61 -3.47 -0.19
N TYR A 20 7.72 -2.29 -0.77
CA TYR A 20 8.96 -1.76 -1.33
C TYR A 20 8.90 -0.24 -1.43
N VAL A 21 10.06 0.38 -1.50
CA VAL A 21 10.17 1.81 -1.82
C VAL A 21 10.48 1.95 -3.31
N ASN A 22 9.59 2.62 -4.01
CA ASN A 22 9.78 3.01 -5.39
C ASN A 22 10.57 4.32 -5.45
N GLU A 23 11.70 4.32 -6.16
CA GLU A 23 12.54 5.49 -6.35
C GLU A 23 12.45 6.00 -7.78
N SER A 24 11.67 7.05 -7.99
CA SER A 24 11.50 7.76 -9.28
C SER A 24 11.16 6.87 -10.48
N LEU A 25 10.53 5.72 -10.25
CA LEU A 25 10.10 4.84 -11.32
C LEU A 25 8.65 5.16 -11.71
N ASN A 26 8.41 5.13 -13.00
CA ASN A 26 7.10 5.30 -13.57
C ASN A 26 6.44 3.94 -13.80
N TYR A 27 5.18 3.85 -13.43
CA TYR A 27 4.36 2.67 -13.69
C TYR A 27 3.29 3.02 -14.70
N ARG A 28 3.30 2.31 -15.82
CA ARG A 28 2.25 2.40 -16.84
C ARG A 28 0.93 1.91 -16.27
N TYR A 29 -0.15 2.27 -16.93
CA TYR A 29 -1.49 1.83 -16.55
C TYR A 29 -1.58 0.31 -16.44
N HIS A 30 -1.99 -0.19 -15.30
CA HIS A 30 -2.09 -1.61 -14.95
C HIS A 30 -3.13 -1.81 -13.86
N TRP A 31 -3.40 -3.06 -13.50
CA TRP A 31 -4.29 -3.44 -12.40
C TRP A 31 -3.80 -4.73 -11.74
N HIS A 32 -4.28 -4.98 -10.54
CA HIS A 32 -4.04 -6.20 -9.79
C HIS A 32 -5.37 -6.90 -9.55
N PRO A 33 -5.57 -8.16 -10.01
CA PRO A 33 -6.89 -8.80 -9.96
C PRO A 33 -7.32 -9.21 -8.54
N ALA A 34 -6.39 -9.45 -7.63
CA ALA A 34 -6.70 -9.99 -6.29
C ALA A 34 -6.06 -9.20 -5.14
N GLU A 35 -5.43 -8.08 -5.42
CA GLU A 35 -4.64 -7.32 -4.44
C GLU A 35 -5.14 -5.89 -4.30
N TYR A 36 -5.16 -5.42 -3.06
CA TYR A 36 -5.17 -3.99 -2.72
C TYR A 36 -3.75 -3.44 -2.81
N GLU A 37 -3.64 -2.16 -3.13
CA GLU A 37 -2.36 -1.44 -3.14
C GLU A 37 -2.49 -0.11 -2.41
N PHE A 38 -1.65 0.10 -1.40
CA PHE A 38 -1.39 1.41 -0.81
C PHE A 38 -0.16 2.03 -1.44
N GLN A 39 -0.24 3.30 -1.77
CA GLN A 39 0.92 4.12 -2.06
C GLN A 39 0.96 5.31 -1.11
N ILE A 40 2.12 5.53 -0.52
CA ILE A 40 2.40 6.65 0.40
C ILE A 40 3.63 7.39 -0.12
N VAL A 41 3.49 8.66 -0.46
CA VAL A 41 4.62 9.46 -0.92
C VAL A 41 5.50 9.83 0.27
N LEU A 42 6.74 9.39 0.25
CA LEU A 42 7.74 9.65 1.29
C LEU A 42 8.48 10.97 1.06
N CYS A 43 8.74 11.31 -0.19
CA CYS A 43 9.28 12.61 -0.60
C CYS A 43 9.06 12.83 -2.09
N GLY A 44 9.11 14.08 -2.52
CA GLY A 44 8.91 14.47 -3.92
C GLY A 44 7.44 14.52 -4.30
N LYS A 45 7.18 14.39 -5.60
CA LYS A 45 5.84 14.48 -6.18
C LYS A 45 5.65 13.46 -7.28
N GLN A 46 4.43 12.94 -7.38
CA GLN A 46 4.02 12.08 -8.49
C GLN A 46 2.62 12.43 -8.97
N GLU A 47 2.37 12.27 -10.24
CA GLU A 47 1.04 12.21 -10.79
C GLU A 47 0.50 10.79 -10.61
N PHE A 48 -0.75 10.68 -10.19
CA PHE A 48 -1.45 9.42 -10.02
C PHE A 48 -2.75 9.42 -10.81
N CYS A 49 -2.93 8.35 -11.57
CA CYS A 49 -4.14 8.10 -12.34
C CYS A 49 -4.84 6.87 -11.76
N ARG A 50 -6.12 7.00 -11.43
CA ARG A 50 -6.98 5.88 -11.00
C ARG A 50 -8.31 5.97 -11.73
N GLY A 51 -8.56 5.03 -12.65
CA GLY A 51 -9.73 5.11 -13.52
C GLY A 51 -9.75 6.41 -14.32
N LYS A 52 -10.73 7.27 -14.06
CA LYS A 52 -10.86 8.60 -14.69
C LYS A 52 -10.32 9.74 -13.83
N GLU A 53 -9.86 9.46 -12.65
CA GLU A 53 -9.32 10.45 -11.73
C GLU A 53 -7.82 10.64 -11.97
N ASN A 54 -7.39 11.88 -12.10
CA ASN A 54 -5.98 12.27 -12.14
C ASN A 54 -5.73 13.31 -11.05
N PHE A 55 -4.69 13.11 -10.25
CA PHE A 55 -4.31 14.04 -9.20
C PHE A 55 -2.81 13.96 -8.92
N VAL A 56 -2.28 15.01 -8.34
CA VAL A 56 -0.89 15.08 -7.88
C VAL A 56 -0.83 14.63 -6.43
N MET A 57 0.11 13.74 -6.13
CA MET A 57 0.45 13.34 -4.78
C MET A 57 1.78 13.95 -4.37
N GLU A 58 1.83 14.49 -3.17
CA GLU A 58 3.01 15.05 -2.53
C GLU A 58 3.34 14.28 -1.24
N GLU A 59 4.43 14.66 -0.57
CA GLU A 59 4.85 14.05 0.70
C GLU A 59 3.68 13.90 1.68
N ASP A 60 3.59 12.74 2.31
CA ASP A 60 2.53 12.29 3.22
C ASP A 60 1.18 11.93 2.58
N ASP A 61 1.01 12.15 1.29
CA ASP A 61 -0.22 11.77 0.61
C ASP A 61 -0.33 10.24 0.47
N ILE A 62 -1.56 9.75 0.64
CA ILE A 62 -1.90 8.32 0.56
C ILE A 62 -2.91 8.11 -0.56
N VAL A 63 -2.77 7.02 -1.29
CA VAL A 63 -3.80 6.47 -2.15
C VAL A 63 -3.97 4.98 -1.86
N LEU A 64 -5.22 4.53 -1.90
CA LEU A 64 -5.58 3.12 -1.84
C LEU A 64 -6.24 2.72 -3.16
N VAL A 65 -5.74 1.66 -3.75
CA VAL A 65 -6.26 1.05 -4.98
C VAL A 65 -6.89 -0.28 -4.64
N GLU A 66 -8.13 -0.47 -5.04
CA GLU A 66 -8.86 -1.73 -4.87
C GLU A 66 -8.50 -2.75 -5.96
N PRO A 67 -8.75 -4.04 -5.72
CA PRO A 67 -8.59 -5.06 -6.76
C PRO A 67 -9.33 -4.71 -8.05
N ASN A 68 -8.72 -5.00 -9.18
CA ASN A 68 -9.21 -4.70 -10.52
C ASN A 68 -9.31 -3.19 -10.88
N ALA A 69 -8.95 -2.29 -10.00
CA ALA A 69 -8.90 -0.87 -10.32
C ALA A 69 -7.63 -0.53 -11.11
N GLY A 70 -7.81 -0.05 -12.33
CA GLY A 70 -6.71 0.39 -13.18
C GLY A 70 -6.07 1.66 -12.66
N HIS A 71 -4.74 1.70 -12.63
CA HIS A 71 -3.99 2.85 -12.12
C HIS A 71 -2.62 2.98 -12.78
N ALA A 72 -2.06 4.18 -12.68
CA ALA A 72 -0.72 4.52 -13.15
C ALA A 72 -0.09 5.56 -12.23
N SER A 73 1.24 5.60 -12.16
CA SER A 73 1.95 6.62 -11.40
C SER A 73 3.19 7.09 -12.15
N PHE A 74 3.44 8.40 -12.11
CA PHE A 74 4.55 9.05 -12.79
C PHE A 74 5.23 10.04 -11.86
N SER A 75 6.51 9.84 -11.58
CA SER A 75 7.30 10.78 -10.80
C SER A 75 7.49 12.08 -11.55
N THR A 76 7.18 13.20 -10.93
CA THR A 76 7.33 14.54 -11.51
C THR A 76 8.54 15.30 -10.97
N THR A 77 9.19 14.76 -9.95
CA THR A 77 10.44 15.27 -9.38
C THR A 77 11.50 14.17 -9.33
N LEU A 78 12.78 14.55 -9.43
CA LEU A 78 13.91 13.59 -9.51
C LEU A 78 14.09 12.73 -8.25
N ASN A 79 13.64 13.23 -7.10
CA ASN A 79 13.84 12.57 -5.80
C ASN A 79 12.55 11.95 -5.25
N THR A 80 11.62 11.62 -6.11
CA THR A 80 10.36 11.01 -5.67
C THR A 80 10.60 9.62 -5.13
N ARG A 81 10.18 9.40 -3.88
CA ARG A 81 10.15 8.08 -3.24
C ARG A 81 8.74 7.79 -2.73
N THR A 82 8.26 6.62 -3.04
CA THR A 82 6.92 6.18 -2.67
C THR A 82 6.99 4.79 -2.06
N LEU A 83 6.43 4.65 -0.87
CA LEU A 83 6.23 3.34 -0.25
C LEU A 83 5.01 2.69 -0.90
N VAL A 84 5.19 1.51 -1.45
CA VAL A 84 4.14 0.70 -2.07
C VAL A 84 3.93 -0.55 -1.23
N ILE A 85 2.69 -0.80 -0.83
CA ILE A 85 2.28 -1.98 -0.05
C ILE A 85 1.16 -2.65 -0.80
N ARG A 86 1.35 -3.93 -1.17
CA ARG A 86 0.29 -4.76 -1.76
C ARG A 86 -0.05 -5.91 -0.84
N PHE A 87 -1.32 -6.22 -0.74
CA PHE A 87 -1.80 -7.33 0.06
C PHE A 87 -3.02 -7.99 -0.57
N SER A 88 -3.11 -9.29 -0.40
CA SER A 88 -4.21 -10.09 -0.93
C SER A 88 -5.54 -9.69 -0.29
N ALA A 89 -6.58 -9.52 -1.11
CA ALA A 89 -7.95 -9.34 -0.63
C ALA A 89 -8.43 -10.51 0.25
N LEU A 90 -7.85 -11.70 0.07
CA LEU A 90 -8.15 -12.88 0.88
C LEU A 90 -7.63 -12.75 2.32
N ALA A 91 -6.74 -11.80 2.60
CA ALA A 91 -6.19 -11.55 3.93
C ALA A 91 -7.28 -11.34 5.00
N PHE A 92 -8.42 -10.79 4.60
CA PHE A 92 -9.53 -10.47 5.49
C PHE A 92 -10.59 -11.54 5.59
N LYS A 93 -10.56 -12.52 4.70
CA LYS A 93 -11.59 -13.57 4.65
C LYS A 93 -11.86 -14.26 6.00
N PRO A 94 -10.85 -14.56 6.83
CA PRO A 94 -11.09 -15.16 8.15
C PRO A 94 -11.85 -14.26 9.13
N PHE A 95 -11.89 -12.97 8.90
CA PHE A 95 -12.52 -11.97 9.76
C PHE A 95 -13.90 -11.53 9.27
N LEU A 96 -14.32 -12.01 8.10
CA LEU A 96 -15.59 -11.65 7.48
C LEU A 96 -16.61 -12.75 7.72
N LYS A 97 -17.85 -12.35 7.97
CA LYS A 97 -18.99 -13.29 7.97
C LYS A 97 -19.30 -13.72 6.54
N LYS A 98 -20.00 -14.84 6.42
CA LYS A 98 -20.45 -15.35 5.13
C LYS A 98 -21.29 -14.29 4.40
N GLY A 99 -20.85 -13.91 3.22
CA GLY A 99 -21.51 -12.88 2.38
C GLY A 99 -21.02 -11.45 2.61
N GLU A 100 -20.15 -11.20 3.60
CA GLU A 100 -19.49 -9.91 3.76
C GLU A 100 -18.30 -9.79 2.82
N SER A 101 -18.05 -8.58 2.33
CA SER A 101 -16.86 -8.21 1.57
C SER A 101 -16.20 -7.00 2.20
N PHE A 102 -14.89 -6.93 2.09
CA PHE A 102 -14.14 -5.74 2.47
C PHE A 102 -14.15 -4.75 1.31
N SER A 103 -14.56 -3.52 1.59
CA SER A 103 -14.50 -2.42 0.62
C SER A 103 -13.97 -1.18 1.30
N PHE A 104 -13.06 -0.52 0.60
CA PHE A 104 -12.54 0.80 0.98
C PHE A 104 -13.15 1.90 0.10
N SER A 105 -14.34 1.65 -0.45
CA SER A 105 -15.03 2.64 -1.26
C SER A 105 -15.18 3.96 -0.48
N GLY A 106 -14.80 5.06 -1.13
CA GLY A 106 -14.81 6.36 -0.50
C GLY A 106 -13.58 6.66 0.39
N PHE A 107 -12.56 5.78 0.42
CA PHE A 107 -11.29 6.14 1.05
C PHE A 107 -10.71 7.37 0.35
N PRO A 108 -10.43 8.45 1.08
CA PRO A 108 -9.87 9.67 0.50
C PRO A 108 -8.50 9.42 -0.12
N SER A 109 -8.13 10.22 -1.09
CA SER A 109 -6.84 10.11 -1.79
C SER A 109 -6.10 11.44 -1.80
N GLY A 110 -4.78 11.37 -1.91
CA GLY A 110 -3.91 12.52 -2.09
C GLY A 110 -3.99 13.51 -0.93
N GLN A 111 -4.09 14.78 -1.24
CA GLN A 111 -4.06 15.88 -0.25
C GLN A 111 -5.01 15.70 0.93
N LYS A 112 -6.15 15.05 0.72
CA LYS A 112 -7.14 14.80 1.78
C LYS A 112 -6.64 13.84 2.86
N THR A 113 -5.59 13.08 2.59
CA THR A 113 -4.99 12.11 3.51
C THR A 113 -3.76 12.64 4.24
N ARG A 114 -3.32 13.86 3.92
CA ARG A 114 -2.08 14.45 4.45
C ARG A 114 -2.14 14.72 5.94
N LYS A 115 -3.30 15.07 6.47
CA LYS A 115 -3.49 15.42 7.88
C LYS A 115 -4.60 14.60 8.51
N GLY A 116 -4.46 14.35 9.80
CA GLY A 116 -5.46 13.69 10.62
C GLY A 116 -4.92 12.43 11.31
N PRO A 117 -5.44 12.10 12.50
CA PRO A 117 -4.91 10.99 13.32
C PRO A 117 -5.02 9.63 12.63
N ARG A 118 -6.08 9.39 11.85
CA ARG A 118 -6.25 8.17 11.07
C ARG A 118 -5.10 7.97 10.08
N TYR A 119 -4.78 8.99 9.31
CA TYR A 119 -3.73 8.90 8.27
C TYR A 119 -2.33 8.87 8.86
N THR A 120 -2.11 9.57 9.98
CA THR A 120 -0.86 9.45 10.74
C THR A 120 -0.65 8.03 11.23
N ARG A 121 -1.70 7.36 11.73
CA ARG A 121 -1.66 5.95 12.13
C ARG A 121 -1.35 5.03 10.95
N ILE A 122 -1.98 5.24 9.81
CA ILE A 122 -1.69 4.46 8.59
C ILE A 122 -0.20 4.60 8.21
N ARG A 123 0.34 5.79 8.14
CA ARG A 123 1.77 6.02 7.84
C ARG A 123 2.69 5.37 8.87
N PHE A 124 2.34 5.44 10.13
CA PHE A 124 3.11 4.80 11.21
C PHE A 124 3.18 3.28 11.03
N TYR A 125 2.06 2.61 10.83
CA TYR A 125 2.05 1.16 10.63
C TYR A 125 2.62 0.73 9.28
N ALA A 126 2.51 1.55 8.25
CA ALA A 126 3.19 1.31 6.98
C ALA A 126 4.72 1.33 7.13
N ALA A 127 5.25 2.29 7.90
CA ALA A 127 6.68 2.34 8.23
C ALA A 127 7.11 1.13 9.08
N ARG A 128 6.31 0.72 10.04
CA ARG A 128 6.55 -0.49 10.87
C ARG A 128 6.53 -1.76 10.03
N LEU A 129 5.65 -1.84 9.05
CA LEU A 129 5.58 -2.96 8.12
C LEU A 129 6.87 -3.07 7.30
N LEU A 130 7.33 -1.96 6.72
CA LEU A 130 8.57 -1.92 5.94
C LEU A 130 9.78 -2.30 6.81
N ASP A 131 9.87 -1.74 8.00
CA ASP A 131 10.94 -2.07 8.95
C ASP A 131 10.94 -3.56 9.29
N ALA A 132 9.80 -4.13 9.67
CA ALA A 132 9.69 -5.55 9.98
C ALA A 132 10.03 -6.44 8.78
N ALA A 133 9.56 -6.10 7.58
CA ALA A 133 9.82 -6.88 6.37
C ALA A 133 11.31 -6.86 5.95
N SER A 134 12.02 -5.78 6.26
CA SER A 134 13.44 -5.62 5.94
C SER A 134 14.40 -6.33 6.89
N GLN A 135 13.91 -6.83 8.02
CA GLN A 135 14.75 -7.49 9.03
C GLN A 135 15.02 -8.95 8.69
N ALA A 136 16.26 -9.39 8.89
CA ALA A 136 16.67 -10.78 8.76
C ALA A 136 16.36 -11.61 10.03
N SER A 137 15.19 -11.40 10.62
CA SER A 137 14.74 -12.11 11.83
C SER A 137 13.73 -13.19 11.47
N PRO A 138 13.75 -14.36 12.13
CA PRO A 138 12.72 -15.39 11.92
C PRO A 138 11.32 -14.93 12.34
N TYR A 139 11.22 -13.86 13.13
CA TYR A 139 9.95 -13.27 13.56
C TYR A 139 9.47 -12.14 12.63
N ALA A 140 10.28 -11.73 11.66
CA ALA A 140 9.94 -10.65 10.72
C ALA A 140 8.59 -10.88 10.00
N PRO A 141 8.27 -12.07 9.50
CA PRO A 141 6.98 -12.31 8.86
C PRO A 141 5.78 -12.10 9.80
N LEU A 142 5.91 -12.48 11.07
CA LEU A 142 4.85 -12.28 12.06
C LEU A 142 4.65 -10.80 12.40
N ALA A 143 5.74 -10.07 12.62
CA ALA A 143 5.71 -8.63 12.89
C ALA A 143 5.16 -7.82 11.70
N ALA A 144 5.54 -8.20 10.47
CA ALA A 144 5.03 -7.59 9.24
C ALA A 144 3.52 -7.81 9.10
N ARG A 145 3.03 -9.03 9.34
CA ARG A 145 1.61 -9.35 9.31
C ARG A 145 0.81 -8.55 10.34
N GLY A 146 1.30 -8.46 11.57
CA GLY A 146 0.67 -7.66 12.63
C GLY A 146 0.57 -6.17 12.25
N SER A 147 1.65 -5.61 11.71
CA SER A 147 1.67 -4.22 11.24
C SER A 147 0.68 -3.99 10.09
N ALA A 148 0.58 -4.93 9.15
CA ALA A 148 -0.39 -4.87 8.06
C ALA A 148 -1.84 -4.88 8.58
N GLN A 149 -2.15 -5.73 9.57
CA GLN A 149 -3.48 -5.78 10.17
C GLN A 149 -3.85 -4.46 10.85
N LEU A 150 -2.91 -3.86 11.60
CA LEU A 150 -3.13 -2.58 12.28
C LEU A 150 -3.21 -1.38 11.31
N LEU A 151 -2.51 -1.46 10.17
CA LEU A 151 -2.62 -0.46 9.12
C LEU A 151 -4.03 -0.41 8.54
N LEU A 152 -4.69 -1.56 8.46
CA LEU A 152 -6.00 -1.74 7.85
C LEU A 152 -7.16 -1.59 8.84
N ASP A 153 -6.86 -1.47 10.13
CA ASP A 153 -7.86 -1.18 11.16
C ASP A 153 -8.43 0.24 10.94
N PRO A 154 -9.73 0.38 10.70
CA PRO A 154 -10.36 1.64 10.35
C PRO A 154 -10.38 2.69 11.47
#